data_beb86eca7b3af0e87abd97ac6b218412
#
_entry.id   beb86eca7b3af0e87abd97ac6b218412
#
_cell.length_a   1.000
_cell.length_b   1.000
_cell.length_c   1.000
_cell.angle_alpha   90.00
_cell.angle_beta   90.00
_cell.angle_gamma   90.00
#
_symmetry.space_group_name_H-M   'P 1'
#
loop_
_entity.id
_entity.type
_entity.pdbx_description
1 polymer ?
#
loop_
_entity_poly.entity_id
_entity_poly.type
_entity_poly.pdbx_seq_one_letter_code
_entity_poly.pdbx_strand_id
1 'polypeptide(L)'
;AAGYKNITVLDISAEALEKAKKRLGPKAAQVHWIVCDITTFETDTLYDVWHDRAAFHFLTAPAQIQNYIATAKKAVSGFLAIGTFSKKGPFKCSGLEIIQYNETELKTLMEDGFNALNCTTENHTTPFNTQQNFLFCSFKRL
;
A
#
# COMPACT_ATOMS: atom_id res chain seq x y z
N ALA A 1 6.06 -16.69 11.14
CA ALA A 1 5.73 -16.31 9.75
C ALA A 1 4.38 -16.89 9.39
N ALA A 2 3.51 -16.12 8.76
CA ALA A 2 2.12 -16.49 8.46
C ALA A 2 1.96 -17.52 7.31
N GLY A 3 3.07 -18.13 6.84
CA GLY A 3 3.05 -19.19 5.83
C GLY A 3 2.88 -18.72 4.39
N TYR A 4 2.89 -17.40 4.13
CA TYR A 4 2.85 -16.87 2.77
C TYR A 4 4.12 -17.24 2.02
N LYS A 5 3.96 -17.60 0.74
CA LYS A 5 5.04 -17.92 -0.21
C LYS A 5 4.97 -16.94 -1.39
N ASN A 6 6.03 -16.89 -2.19
CA ASN A 6 6.11 -16.03 -3.37
C ASN A 6 5.87 -14.55 -3.03
N ILE A 7 6.58 -14.05 -2.03
CA ILE A 7 6.45 -12.68 -1.56
C ILE A 7 7.28 -11.75 -2.44
N THR A 8 6.66 -10.70 -2.95
CA THR A 8 7.34 -9.57 -3.59
C THR A 8 7.19 -8.34 -2.69
N VAL A 9 8.26 -7.61 -2.49
CA VAL A 9 8.26 -6.32 -1.77
C VAL A 9 8.79 -5.25 -2.69
N LEU A 10 8.00 -4.20 -2.89
CA LEU A 10 8.33 -3.04 -3.69
C LEU A 10 8.40 -1.80 -2.80
N ASP A 11 9.45 -1.02 -2.98
CA ASP A 11 9.61 0.28 -2.36
C ASP A 11 10.43 1.19 -3.29
N ILE A 12 10.16 2.48 -3.28
CA ILE A 12 10.94 3.47 -4.02
C ILE A 12 12.33 3.68 -3.40
N SER A 13 12.47 3.39 -2.10
CA SER A 13 13.71 3.55 -1.34
C SER A 13 14.51 2.26 -1.29
N ALA A 14 15.64 2.21 -2.02
CA ALA A 14 16.60 1.12 -1.90
C ALA A 14 17.11 0.93 -0.47
N GLU A 15 17.32 2.03 0.27
CA GLU A 15 17.76 1.99 1.68
C GLU A 15 16.72 1.32 2.59
N ALA A 16 15.45 1.62 2.38
CA ALA A 16 14.36 0.98 3.15
C ALA A 16 14.34 -0.52 2.92
N LEU A 17 14.50 -0.96 1.66
CA LEU A 17 14.58 -2.39 1.32
C LEU A 17 15.80 -3.07 1.93
N GLU A 18 16.97 -2.43 1.92
CA GLU A 18 18.18 -2.98 2.56
C GLU A 18 18.02 -3.12 4.09
N LYS A 19 17.39 -2.16 4.76
CA LYS A 19 17.04 -2.27 6.19
C LYS A 19 16.07 -3.43 6.43
N ALA A 20 15.07 -3.61 5.57
CA ALA A 20 14.12 -4.71 5.66
C ALA A 20 14.79 -6.07 5.46
N LYS A 21 15.67 -6.20 4.45
CA LYS A 21 16.48 -7.42 4.22
C LYS A 21 17.32 -7.79 5.43
N LYS A 22 18.05 -6.82 6.01
CA LYS A 22 18.87 -7.04 7.21
C LYS A 22 18.04 -7.54 8.38
N ARG A 23 16.86 -6.94 8.61
CA ARG A 23 15.94 -7.34 9.68
C ARG A 23 15.37 -8.75 9.46
N LEU A 24 15.11 -9.11 8.20
CA LEU A 24 14.58 -10.43 7.84
C LEU A 24 15.64 -11.55 7.91
N GLY A 25 16.92 -11.19 7.79
CA GLY A 25 18.04 -12.11 7.84
C GLY A 25 18.01 -13.15 6.72
N PRO A 26 18.32 -14.42 7.00
CA PRO A 26 18.38 -15.48 5.96
C PRO A 26 17.09 -15.66 5.15
N LYS A 27 15.93 -15.29 5.72
CA LYS A 27 14.64 -15.37 5.02
C LYS A 27 14.51 -14.36 3.89
N ALA A 28 15.35 -13.32 3.84
CA ALA A 28 15.36 -12.33 2.77
C ALA A 28 15.59 -12.94 1.39
N ALA A 29 16.31 -14.06 1.31
CA ALA A 29 16.55 -14.80 0.06
C ALA A 29 15.26 -15.42 -0.54
N GLN A 30 14.20 -15.54 0.24
CA GLN A 30 12.91 -16.07 -0.20
C GLN A 30 11.94 -15.00 -0.70
N VAL A 31 12.37 -13.73 -0.70
CA VAL A 31 11.55 -12.57 -1.07
C VAL A 31 12.11 -11.95 -2.35
N HIS A 32 11.23 -11.62 -3.27
CA HIS A 32 11.59 -10.84 -4.46
C HIS A 32 11.53 -9.34 -4.11
N TRP A 33 12.65 -8.64 -4.27
CA TRP A 33 12.81 -7.24 -3.88
C TRP A 33 12.86 -6.35 -5.12
N ILE A 34 12.01 -5.32 -5.17
CA ILE A 34 11.92 -4.40 -6.31
C ILE A 34 12.10 -2.98 -5.80
N VAL A 35 13.11 -2.27 -6.30
CA VAL A 35 13.27 -0.82 -6.12
C VAL A 35 12.58 -0.15 -7.29
N CYS A 36 11.41 0.44 -7.07
CA CYS A 36 10.63 1.08 -8.12
C CYS A 36 9.63 2.09 -7.54
N ASP A 37 9.35 3.14 -8.30
CA ASP A 37 8.19 4.00 -8.05
C ASP A 37 6.93 3.25 -8.50
N ILE A 38 5.96 3.11 -7.61
CA ILE A 38 4.71 2.40 -7.91
C ILE A 38 3.92 3.04 -9.07
N THR A 39 4.09 4.33 -9.31
CA THR A 39 3.41 5.04 -10.40
C THR A 39 3.95 4.70 -11.79
N THR A 40 5.13 4.11 -11.86
CA THR A 40 5.79 3.66 -13.10
C THR A 40 6.03 2.15 -13.11
N PHE A 41 5.56 1.45 -12.09
CA PHE A 41 5.74 0.01 -11.98
C PHE A 41 4.89 -0.72 -13.01
N GLU A 42 5.54 -1.55 -13.80
CA GLU A 42 4.91 -2.45 -14.77
C GLU A 42 5.25 -3.89 -14.43
N THR A 43 4.26 -4.76 -14.58
CA THR A 43 4.43 -6.20 -14.32
C THR A 43 3.41 -7.01 -15.10
N ASP A 44 3.80 -8.21 -15.52
CA ASP A 44 2.90 -9.25 -16.02
C ASP A 44 2.63 -10.33 -14.97
N THR A 45 3.24 -10.20 -13.78
CA THR A 45 2.98 -11.08 -12.66
C THR A 45 1.62 -10.76 -12.04
N LEU A 46 0.82 -11.79 -11.82
CA LEU A 46 -0.43 -11.69 -11.05
C LEU A 46 -0.14 -12.00 -9.58
N TYR A 47 -0.68 -11.15 -8.73
CA TYR A 47 -0.59 -11.28 -7.27
C TYR A 47 -1.97 -11.64 -6.71
N ASP A 48 -2.04 -12.69 -5.91
CA ASP A 48 -3.28 -13.09 -5.22
C ASP A 48 -3.68 -12.05 -4.17
N VAL A 49 -2.69 -11.43 -3.52
CA VAL A 49 -2.89 -10.38 -2.54
C VAL A 49 -1.91 -9.24 -2.78
N TRP A 50 -2.43 -8.04 -2.91
CA TRP A 50 -1.66 -6.80 -2.93
C TRP A 50 -1.93 -6.04 -1.63
N HIS A 51 -0.89 -5.81 -0.85
CA HIS A 51 -0.98 -5.07 0.40
C HIS A 51 -0.17 -3.78 0.32
N ASP A 52 -0.87 -2.66 0.39
CA ASP A 52 -0.28 -1.32 0.44
C ASP A 52 -0.50 -0.73 1.83
N ARG A 53 0.58 -0.37 2.50
CA ARG A 53 0.52 0.34 3.76
C ARG A 53 1.36 1.60 3.69
N ALA A 54 0.68 2.75 3.75
CA ALA A 54 1.32 4.06 3.77
C ALA A 54 2.15 4.40 2.51
N ALA A 55 1.77 3.84 1.34
CA ALA A 55 2.33 4.23 0.05
C ALA A 55 1.31 5.01 -0.79
N PHE A 56 0.09 4.54 -0.88
CA PHE A 56 -0.97 5.15 -1.68
C PHE A 56 -1.23 6.63 -1.32
N HIS A 57 -1.17 7.00 -0.06
CA HIS A 57 -1.44 8.38 0.36
C HIS A 57 -0.38 9.41 -0.10
N PHE A 58 0.81 8.98 -0.55
CA PHE A 58 1.81 9.86 -1.15
C PHE A 58 1.49 10.26 -2.59
N LEU A 59 0.53 9.59 -3.23
CA LEU A 59 0.11 9.90 -4.58
C LEU A 59 -0.83 11.11 -4.54
N THR A 60 -0.28 12.30 -4.74
CA THR A 60 -1.01 13.57 -4.60
C THR A 60 -1.53 14.11 -5.93
N ALA A 61 -0.98 13.68 -7.06
CA ALA A 61 -1.45 14.06 -8.38
C ALA A 61 -2.48 13.06 -8.93
N PRO A 62 -3.56 13.52 -9.57
CA PRO A 62 -4.57 12.63 -10.16
C PRO A 62 -3.99 11.57 -11.10
N ALA A 63 -3.02 11.93 -11.93
CA ALA A 63 -2.37 10.99 -12.84
C ALA A 63 -1.64 9.85 -12.11
N GLN A 64 -0.98 10.14 -10.99
CA GLN A 64 -0.32 9.12 -10.15
C GLN A 64 -1.33 8.13 -9.58
N ILE A 65 -2.46 8.63 -9.08
CA ILE A 65 -3.55 7.82 -8.53
C ILE A 65 -4.13 6.91 -9.63
N GLN A 66 -4.38 7.45 -10.82
CA GLN A 66 -4.90 6.67 -11.94
C GLN A 66 -3.91 5.59 -12.41
N ASN A 67 -2.61 5.90 -12.47
CA ASN A 67 -1.58 4.92 -12.82
C ASN A 67 -1.52 3.79 -11.78
N TYR A 68 -1.56 4.12 -10.49
CA TYR A 68 -1.62 3.10 -9.42
C TYR A 68 -2.83 2.18 -9.58
N ILE A 69 -4.02 2.75 -9.78
CA ILE A 69 -5.26 1.98 -9.94
C ILE A 69 -5.17 1.07 -11.17
N ALA A 70 -4.68 1.59 -12.29
CA ALA A 70 -4.51 0.81 -13.52
C ALA A 70 -3.53 -0.37 -13.31
N THR A 71 -2.41 -0.13 -12.63
CA THR A 71 -1.44 -1.17 -12.28
C THR A 71 -2.05 -2.21 -11.35
N ALA A 72 -2.75 -1.79 -10.30
CA ALA A 72 -3.43 -2.70 -9.39
C ALA A 72 -4.50 -3.54 -10.10
N LYS A 73 -5.30 -2.94 -10.98
CA LYS A 73 -6.30 -3.65 -11.80
C LYS A 73 -5.67 -4.71 -12.71
N LYS A 74 -4.49 -4.46 -13.26
CA LYS A 74 -3.75 -5.40 -14.11
C LYS A 74 -3.11 -6.52 -13.30
N ALA A 75 -2.52 -6.19 -12.14
CA ALA A 75 -1.63 -7.09 -11.42
C ALA A 75 -2.32 -7.88 -10.27
N VAL A 76 -3.48 -7.43 -9.77
CA VAL A 76 -4.20 -8.11 -8.68
C VAL A 76 -5.21 -9.08 -9.23
N SER A 77 -5.10 -10.36 -8.84
CA SER A 77 -6.06 -11.41 -9.21
C SER A 77 -7.07 -11.73 -8.10
N GLY A 78 -6.77 -11.41 -6.86
CA GLY A 78 -7.59 -11.74 -5.71
C GLY A 78 -7.98 -10.53 -4.86
N PHE A 79 -7.11 -10.13 -3.95
CA PHE A 79 -7.44 -9.12 -2.94
C PHE A 79 -6.46 -7.95 -2.94
N LEU A 80 -7.01 -6.76 -2.71
CA LEU A 80 -6.26 -5.53 -2.50
C LEU A 80 -6.55 -5.02 -1.08
N ALA A 81 -5.51 -4.75 -0.30
CA ALA A 81 -5.62 -4.10 1.00
C ALA A 81 -4.83 -2.80 0.99
N ILE A 82 -5.48 -1.69 1.31
CA ILE A 82 -4.87 -0.35 1.34
C ILE A 82 -5.00 0.23 2.75
N GLY A 83 -3.86 0.67 3.30
CA GLY A 83 -3.78 1.43 4.54
C GLY A 83 -3.27 2.84 4.28
N THR A 84 -4.09 3.86 4.53
CA THR A 84 -3.79 5.28 4.34
C THR A 84 -4.02 6.06 5.62
N PHE A 85 -3.58 7.32 5.69
CA PHE A 85 -4.07 8.20 6.75
C PHE A 85 -5.54 8.54 6.53
N SER A 86 -6.33 8.45 7.60
CA SER A 86 -7.72 8.89 7.61
C SER A 86 -7.81 10.42 7.68
N LYS A 87 -9.01 10.97 7.53
CA LYS A 87 -9.28 12.42 7.74
C LYS A 87 -8.95 12.92 9.14
N LYS A 88 -8.75 12.01 10.12
CA LYS A 88 -8.31 12.31 11.48
C LYS A 88 -6.81 12.06 11.69
N GLY A 89 -6.11 11.62 10.65
CA GLY A 89 -4.68 11.38 10.68
C GLY A 89 -3.85 12.64 10.42
N PRO A 90 -2.52 12.48 10.35
CA PRO A 90 -1.62 13.57 10.00
C PRO A 90 -1.83 14.10 8.59
N PHE A 91 -1.43 15.35 8.34
CA PHE A 91 -1.45 15.96 7.00
C PHE A 91 -0.15 15.71 6.22
N LYS A 92 0.89 15.22 6.91
CA LYS A 92 2.20 14.90 6.32
C LYS A 92 2.69 13.56 6.83
N CYS A 93 3.46 12.87 5.99
CA CYS A 93 4.17 11.66 6.37
C CYS A 93 5.65 11.81 5.97
N SER A 94 6.57 11.58 6.91
CA SER A 94 8.01 11.76 6.69
C SER A 94 8.38 13.11 6.09
N GLY A 95 7.68 14.18 6.48
CA GLY A 95 7.87 15.54 5.99
C GLY A 95 7.25 15.83 4.61
N LEU A 96 6.67 14.84 3.94
CA LEU A 96 6.04 14.98 2.65
C LEU A 96 4.53 15.17 2.78
N GLU A 97 3.95 15.92 1.86
CA GLU A 97 2.51 16.07 1.75
C GLU A 97 1.87 14.75 1.32
N ILE A 98 0.68 14.49 1.85
CA ILE A 98 -0.11 13.30 1.56
C ILE A 98 -1.57 13.67 1.35
N ILE A 99 -2.35 12.75 0.80
CA ILE A 99 -3.80 12.83 0.76
C ILE A 99 -4.38 11.95 1.87
N GLN A 100 -5.25 12.55 2.69
CA GLN A 100 -6.08 11.81 3.64
C GLN A 100 -7.34 11.31 2.95
N TYR A 101 -7.78 10.12 3.32
CA TYR A 101 -8.98 9.51 2.75
C TYR A 101 -10.01 9.18 3.84
N ASN A 102 -11.28 9.27 3.48
CA ASN A 102 -12.36 8.59 4.18
C ASN A 102 -12.76 7.32 3.41
N GLU A 103 -13.61 6.52 4.02
CA GLU A 103 -14.06 5.24 3.47
C GLU A 103 -14.75 5.41 2.10
N THR A 104 -15.64 6.39 1.98
CA THR A 104 -16.39 6.64 0.75
C THR A 104 -15.47 7.04 -0.39
N GLU A 105 -14.54 7.96 -0.15
CA GLU A 105 -13.56 8.41 -1.14
C GLU A 105 -12.71 7.25 -1.67
N LEU A 106 -12.20 6.40 -0.76
CA LEU A 106 -11.34 5.28 -1.15
C LEU A 106 -12.14 4.21 -1.90
N LYS A 107 -13.36 3.92 -1.49
CA LYS A 107 -14.26 3.00 -2.20
C LYS A 107 -14.58 3.49 -3.61
N THR A 108 -14.93 4.76 -3.77
CA THR A 108 -15.23 5.36 -5.08
C THR A 108 -14.02 5.30 -6.02
N LEU A 109 -12.81 5.57 -5.52
CA LEU A 109 -11.60 5.46 -6.33
C LEU A 109 -11.36 4.05 -6.87
N MET A 110 -11.74 3.01 -6.11
CA MET A 110 -11.45 1.61 -6.44
C MET A 110 -12.61 0.89 -7.13
N GLU A 111 -13.83 1.47 -7.19
CA GLU A 111 -15.06 0.80 -7.67
C GLU A 111 -14.99 0.29 -9.11
N ASP A 112 -14.17 0.95 -9.97
CA ASP A 112 -13.94 0.49 -11.35
C ASP A 112 -12.88 -0.63 -11.41
N GLY A 113 -13.09 -1.71 -10.74
CA GLY A 113 -12.19 -2.88 -10.78
C GLY A 113 -12.17 -3.70 -9.50
N PHE A 114 -12.73 -3.15 -8.42
CA PHE A 114 -12.71 -3.81 -7.12
C PHE A 114 -14.03 -3.63 -6.36
N ASN A 115 -14.50 -4.69 -5.72
CA ASN A 115 -15.57 -4.63 -4.74
C ASN A 115 -15.01 -4.39 -3.34
N ALA A 116 -15.48 -3.35 -2.66
CA ALA A 116 -15.12 -3.11 -1.26
C ALA A 116 -15.70 -4.21 -0.36
N LEU A 117 -14.87 -4.77 0.52
CA LEU A 117 -15.27 -5.79 1.49
C LEU A 117 -15.46 -5.19 2.88
N ASN A 118 -14.43 -4.51 3.39
CA ASN A 118 -14.44 -3.94 4.73
C ASN A 118 -13.53 -2.72 4.81
N CYS A 119 -13.92 -1.74 5.61
CA CYS A 119 -13.05 -0.63 6.00
C CYS A 119 -13.10 -0.46 7.52
N THR A 120 -11.95 -0.13 8.10
CA THR A 120 -11.81 0.15 9.54
C THR A 120 -10.80 1.27 9.75
N THR A 121 -10.93 1.98 10.86
CA THR A 121 -9.95 2.99 11.28
C THR A 121 -9.24 2.53 12.54
N GLU A 122 -7.94 2.77 12.63
CA GLU A 122 -7.11 2.41 13.76
C GLU A 122 -6.18 3.56 14.16
N ASN A 123 -5.99 3.73 15.46
CA ASN A 123 -4.96 4.60 16.00
C ASN A 123 -3.64 3.82 16.13
N HIS A 124 -2.64 4.26 15.41
CA HIS A 124 -1.28 3.75 15.52
C HIS A 124 -0.43 4.68 16.36
N THR A 125 0.21 4.14 17.40
CA THR A 125 1.19 4.89 18.18
C THR A 125 2.57 4.69 17.57
N THR A 126 3.21 5.78 17.15
CA THR A 126 4.57 5.73 16.60
C THR A 126 5.60 5.47 17.69
N PRO A 127 6.83 5.06 17.35
CA PRO A 127 7.93 4.96 18.31
C PRO A 127 8.25 6.28 19.06
N PHE A 128 7.80 7.41 18.51
CA PHE A 128 7.95 8.75 19.12
C PHE A 128 6.75 9.15 19.98
N ASN A 129 5.87 8.20 20.31
CA ASN A 129 4.66 8.40 21.13
C ASN A 129 3.65 9.41 20.53
N THR A 130 3.62 9.54 19.21
CA THR A 130 2.61 10.30 18.47
C THR A 130 1.53 9.38 17.93
N GLN A 131 0.30 9.90 17.84
CA GLN A 131 -0.84 9.14 17.32
C GLN A 131 -1.02 9.41 15.82
N GLN A 132 -1.21 8.33 15.06
CA GLN A 132 -1.55 8.40 13.64
C GLN A 132 -2.81 7.58 13.41
N ASN A 133 -3.88 8.23 12.96
CA ASN A 133 -5.12 7.52 12.64
C ASN A 133 -5.08 7.06 11.19
N PHE A 134 -5.14 5.75 11.00
CA PHE A 134 -5.16 5.07 9.71
C PHE A 134 -6.58 4.64 9.32
N LEU A 135 -6.86 4.65 8.03
CA LEU A 135 -7.96 3.96 7.38
C LEU A 135 -7.41 2.75 6.65
N PHE A 136 -7.90 1.57 6.97
CA PHE A 136 -7.60 0.32 6.26
C PHE A 136 -8.85 -0.14 5.52
N CYS A 137 -8.75 -0.33 4.22
CA CYS A 137 -9.82 -0.90 3.40
C CYS A 137 -9.32 -2.13 2.65
N SER A 138 -10.14 -3.15 2.61
CA SER A 138 -9.92 -4.37 1.83
C SER A 138 -10.93 -4.47 0.69
N PHE A 139 -10.47 -4.97 -0.43
CA PHE A 139 -11.22 -5.08 -1.68
C PHE A 139 -10.98 -6.44 -2.30
N LYS A 140 -11.96 -6.91 -3.07
CA LYS A 140 -11.85 -8.08 -3.93
C LYS A 140 -11.84 -7.65 -5.39
N ARG A 141 -10.95 -8.22 -6.19
CA ARG A 141 -10.91 -8.00 -7.63
C ARG A 141 -12.21 -8.46 -8.29
N LEU A 142 -12.76 -7.63 -9.18
CA LEU A 142 -13.95 -7.96 -10.01
C LEU A 142 -13.64 -9.00 -11.07
#